data_90c505c8d1b35f2db0dc71779d00237e
#
_entry.id   90c505c8d1b35f2db0dc71779d00237e
#
_cell.length_a   1.000
_cell.length_b   1.000
_cell.length_c   1.000
_cell.angle_alpha   90.00
_cell.angle_beta   90.00
_cell.angle_gamma   90.00
#
_symmetry.space_group_name_H-M   'P 1'
#
loop_
_entity.id
_entity.type
_entity.pdbx_description
1 polymer ?
#
loop_
_entity_poly.entity_id
_entity_poly.type
_entity_poly.pdbx_seq_one_letter_code
_entity_poly.pdbx_strand_id
1 'polypeptide(L)'
;MIAKVRGSAVAAATCFPEVASVRVWHSACGFTTPPIRLFTGSAGTASWQYTHGQKAEPTLNKKQWQLLSVVLVVAFFSLAGIIQAQFLAKDPGPRGDPAGAGVPYAALTSDELEMFDAGRKEFAEEDGLDEGLGPRFNFVSCGGCHSQPDVGGTSPAMNPLFRVVGDLGFGAGNVVPSFITPDGPIKEARFQYNPNGTRDGGVHALFVIAGHPDAVGCTIQQANFERQILNNNIIFRIPTPIFGAGLIEQISDSTIVANLAGNPFAKRILGISGRPNRNGNDGRIARFGWKAQNQSLLLFSGEAYNVEMGITNELFPIERDETGTCQFAMVPNNVTPSIRQLSAIENFANFQRFLAPPTPVSSFGRASSFSVSRGRQRFTEVGCALCHTPALKTDNSSVAALRYQNVNLFSDLALHGMGPGLADDILQGAARGDEFRTSPLWGLGQRIFFLHDGRTNDLLEAIRAHGSAGNLKFGPSEANAVIDRFNGLGEGDKQDLLNFLRSL
;
A
#
# COMPACT_ATOMS: atom_id res chain seq x y z
N MET A 1 32.64 46.60 -22.11
CA MET A 1 33.85 46.06 -22.72
C MET A 1 33.56 44.62 -23.18
N ILE A 2 33.60 44.46 -24.44
CA ILE A 2 33.31 43.37 -25.32
C ILE A 2 34.42 42.32 -25.16
N ALA A 3 34.07 41.01 -25.12
CA ALA A 3 34.78 39.97 -25.82
C ALA A 3 33.90 38.73 -26.00
N LYS A 4 33.48 38.55 -27.24
CA LYS A 4 32.99 37.35 -27.85
C LYS A 4 34.14 36.40 -28.18
N VAL A 5 34.00 35.08 -27.95
CA VAL A 5 34.67 34.09 -28.80
C VAL A 5 33.66 32.99 -29.16
N ARG A 6 33.44 32.82 -30.46
CA ARG A 6 32.83 31.70 -31.19
C ARG A 6 33.78 30.48 -31.10
N GLY A 7 33.37 29.22 -31.08
CA GLY A 7 32.62 28.47 -32.05
C GLY A 7 33.38 27.18 -32.26
N SER A 8 32.74 26.05 -32.37
CA SER A 8 32.87 25.11 -33.50
C SER A 8 32.11 23.82 -33.17
N ALA A 9 31.21 23.51 -34.07
CA ALA A 9 30.53 22.23 -34.19
C ALA A 9 31.47 21.22 -34.86
N VAL A 10 31.42 19.96 -34.45
CA VAL A 10 31.83 18.82 -35.29
C VAL A 10 30.78 17.75 -35.18
N ALA A 11 30.43 17.25 -36.37
CA ALA A 11 29.34 16.36 -36.70
C ALA A 11 29.61 14.89 -36.38
N ALA A 12 28.51 14.20 -36.17
CA ALA A 12 28.10 12.85 -36.60
C ALA A 12 29.14 11.78 -36.87
N ALA A 13 28.94 10.65 -36.22
CA ALA A 13 29.11 9.34 -36.88
C ALA A 13 28.19 8.31 -36.20
N THR A 14 27.21 7.86 -36.96
CA THR A 14 26.43 6.64 -36.78
C THR A 14 27.30 5.42 -36.96
N CYS A 15 27.18 4.45 -36.05
CA CYS A 15 27.50 3.04 -36.33
C CYS A 15 26.59 2.14 -35.52
N PHE A 16 25.73 1.40 -36.21
CA PHE A 16 25.14 0.15 -35.71
C PHE A 16 26.17 -0.98 -35.86
N PRO A 17 26.17 -1.98 -34.97
CA PRO A 17 26.32 -3.37 -35.41
C PRO A 17 25.19 -4.25 -34.87
N GLU A 18 24.53 -4.89 -35.77
CA GLU A 18 24.43 -6.32 -36.02
C GLU A 18 24.20 -7.27 -34.83
N VAL A 19 23.11 -7.93 -34.98
CA VAL A 19 22.58 -9.20 -34.48
C VAL A 19 23.66 -10.20 -34.03
N ALA A 20 23.64 -10.60 -32.77
CA ALA A 20 24.31 -11.78 -32.26
C ALA A 20 23.30 -12.82 -31.78
N SER A 21 23.34 -13.92 -32.46
CA SER A 21 22.68 -15.22 -32.34
C SER A 21 22.41 -15.71 -30.89
N VAL A 22 21.17 -16.12 -30.68
CA VAL A 22 20.72 -16.96 -29.57
C VAL A 22 21.27 -18.40 -29.77
N ARG A 23 22.06 -18.89 -28.83
CA ARG A 23 22.41 -20.32 -28.71
C ARG A 23 21.35 -21.03 -27.88
N VAL A 24 20.62 -21.90 -28.54
CA VAL A 24 19.73 -22.89 -27.90
C VAL A 24 20.55 -24.10 -27.49
N TRP A 25 20.53 -24.47 -26.23
CA TRP A 25 21.04 -25.75 -25.74
C TRP A 25 19.99 -26.83 -25.97
N HIS A 26 20.30 -27.79 -26.87
CA HIS A 26 19.58 -29.06 -26.96
C HIS A 26 20.35 -30.10 -26.17
N SER A 27 19.71 -30.68 -25.19
CA SER A 27 20.16 -31.89 -24.51
C SER A 27 19.61 -33.11 -25.25
N ALA A 28 20.48 -34.04 -25.51
CA ALA A 28 20.29 -35.22 -26.35
C ALA A 28 19.38 -36.27 -25.73
N CYS A 29 18.50 -36.82 -26.54
CA CYS A 29 18.07 -38.22 -26.42
C CYS A 29 18.24 -38.88 -27.80
N GLY A 30 19.08 -39.90 -27.84
CA GLY A 30 19.46 -40.55 -29.08
C GLY A 30 18.37 -41.47 -29.64
N PHE A 31 18.16 -41.33 -30.93
CA PHE A 31 17.62 -42.41 -31.77
C PHE A 31 18.47 -42.45 -33.05
N THR A 32 19.09 -43.60 -33.26
CA THR A 32 19.88 -43.93 -34.44
C THR A 32 18.97 -44.33 -35.61
N THR A 33 19.05 -43.59 -36.71
CA THR A 33 18.49 -44.00 -38.00
C THR A 33 19.65 -44.46 -38.91
N PRO A 34 19.54 -45.56 -39.66
CA PRO A 34 20.57 -46.00 -40.60
C PRO A 34 20.55 -45.18 -41.91
N PRO A 35 21.66 -45.13 -42.64
CA PRO A 35 21.80 -44.29 -43.81
C PRO A 35 21.17 -44.87 -45.04
N ILE A 36 20.44 -44.02 -45.79
CA ILE A 36 19.92 -44.34 -47.13
C ILE A 36 21.07 -44.19 -48.14
N ARG A 37 21.45 -45.26 -48.83
CA ARG A 37 22.32 -45.21 -50.01
C ARG A 37 21.46 -44.99 -51.25
N LEU A 38 21.73 -43.94 -51.99
CA LEU A 38 21.26 -43.79 -53.36
C LEU A 38 22.08 -44.69 -54.32
N PHE A 39 21.39 -45.55 -55.00
CA PHE A 39 21.91 -46.23 -56.20
C PHE A 39 21.17 -45.67 -57.43
N THR A 40 21.91 -45.13 -58.38
CA THR A 40 21.46 -44.84 -59.72
C THR A 40 21.66 -46.07 -60.60
N GLY A 41 20.60 -46.56 -61.19
CA GLY A 41 20.65 -47.66 -62.15
C GLY A 41 19.39 -47.68 -63.02
N SER A 42 19.64 -47.79 -64.31
CA SER A 42 18.81 -47.64 -65.51
C SER A 42 17.55 -48.53 -65.56
N ALA A 43 16.63 -48.04 -66.38
CA ALA A 43 15.32 -48.55 -66.76
C ALA A 43 15.22 -50.06 -67.02
N GLY A 44 14.22 -50.68 -66.39
CA GLY A 44 13.71 -52.01 -66.69
C GLY A 44 12.30 -52.16 -66.20
N THR A 45 11.35 -52.34 -67.08
CA THR A 45 9.92 -52.51 -66.81
C THR A 45 9.68 -53.81 -66.07
N ALA A 46 9.27 -53.80 -64.83
CA ALA A 46 8.80 -54.90 -64.04
C ALA A 46 7.34 -54.65 -63.60
N SER A 47 6.42 -55.47 -64.10
CA SER A 47 5.04 -55.48 -63.67
C SER A 47 4.92 -56.12 -62.29
N TRP A 48 4.40 -55.32 -61.33
CA TRP A 48 4.10 -55.80 -59.99
C TRP A 48 2.65 -56.30 -59.93
N GLN A 49 2.46 -57.57 -59.67
CA GLN A 49 1.16 -58.10 -59.25
C GLN A 49 0.97 -57.80 -57.73
N TYR A 50 -0.03 -57.05 -57.44
CA TYR A 50 -0.45 -56.75 -56.06
C TYR A 50 -1.29 -57.93 -55.55
N THR A 51 -0.77 -58.71 -54.66
CA THR A 51 -1.58 -59.65 -53.88
C THR A 51 -2.18 -58.90 -52.69
N HIS A 52 -3.50 -58.68 -52.69
CA HIS A 52 -4.25 -58.17 -51.55
C HIS A 52 -4.19 -59.15 -50.38
N GLY A 53 -3.27 -58.89 -49.44
CA GLY A 53 -3.35 -59.46 -48.10
C GLY A 53 -4.37 -58.64 -47.28
N GLN A 54 -5.55 -59.14 -47.07
CA GLN A 54 -6.52 -58.54 -46.13
C GLN A 54 -5.93 -58.61 -44.74
N LYS A 55 -5.45 -57.44 -44.20
CA LYS A 55 -5.24 -57.28 -42.79
C LYS A 55 -6.62 -57.14 -42.15
N ALA A 56 -7.04 -58.13 -41.35
CA ALA A 56 -8.20 -58.01 -40.50
C ALA A 56 -7.99 -56.84 -39.52
N GLU A 57 -8.75 -55.77 -39.64
CA GLU A 57 -8.81 -54.74 -38.63
C GLU A 57 -9.44 -55.35 -37.36
N PRO A 58 -8.85 -55.14 -36.19
CA PRO A 58 -9.43 -55.63 -34.93
C PRO A 58 -10.71 -54.82 -34.61
N THR A 59 -11.87 -55.39 -34.96
CA THR A 59 -13.17 -54.86 -34.56
C THR A 59 -13.39 -55.12 -33.08
N LEU A 60 -13.34 -54.03 -32.26
CA LEU A 60 -13.67 -54.06 -30.85
C LEU A 60 -15.12 -54.53 -30.67
N ASN A 61 -15.36 -55.48 -29.78
CA ASN A 61 -16.70 -55.96 -29.46
C ASN A 61 -17.48 -54.92 -28.61
N LYS A 62 -18.80 -55.02 -28.55
CA LYS A 62 -19.67 -54.05 -27.88
C LYS A 62 -19.29 -53.78 -26.42
N LYS A 63 -18.76 -54.75 -25.70
CA LYS A 63 -18.26 -54.62 -24.32
C LYS A 63 -16.96 -53.84 -24.25
N GLN A 64 -16.07 -54.00 -25.24
CA GLN A 64 -14.82 -53.23 -25.33
C GLN A 64 -15.08 -51.77 -25.68
N TRP A 65 -16.05 -51.46 -26.53
CA TRP A 65 -16.50 -50.06 -26.79
C TRP A 65 -17.14 -49.44 -25.58
N GLN A 66 -17.93 -50.15 -24.79
CA GLN A 66 -18.49 -49.64 -23.54
C GLN A 66 -17.41 -49.36 -22.49
N LEU A 67 -16.41 -50.22 -22.34
CA LEU A 67 -15.27 -49.99 -21.45
C LEU A 67 -14.43 -48.80 -21.88
N LEU A 68 -14.14 -48.65 -23.17
CA LEU A 68 -13.40 -47.48 -23.70
C LEU A 68 -14.16 -46.16 -23.47
N SER A 69 -15.49 -46.20 -23.67
CA SER A 69 -16.32 -45.00 -23.40
C SER A 69 -16.32 -44.60 -21.93
N VAL A 70 -16.40 -45.56 -21.00
CA VAL A 70 -16.32 -45.30 -19.55
C VAL A 70 -14.95 -44.79 -19.17
N VAL A 71 -13.87 -45.34 -19.68
CA VAL A 71 -12.49 -44.86 -19.42
C VAL A 71 -12.29 -43.48 -19.96
N LEU A 72 -12.78 -43.14 -21.16
CA LEU A 72 -12.71 -41.79 -21.73
C LEU A 72 -13.50 -40.76 -20.91
N VAL A 73 -14.71 -41.13 -20.44
CA VAL A 73 -15.52 -40.24 -19.60
C VAL A 73 -14.85 -40.02 -18.25
N VAL A 74 -14.32 -41.06 -17.61
CA VAL A 74 -13.58 -40.93 -16.34
C VAL A 74 -12.31 -40.11 -16.52
N ALA A 75 -11.56 -40.33 -17.61
CA ALA A 75 -10.38 -39.52 -17.93
C ALA A 75 -10.73 -38.06 -18.18
N PHE A 76 -11.84 -37.77 -18.87
CA PHE A 76 -12.32 -36.40 -19.12
C PHE A 76 -12.72 -35.70 -17.81
N PHE A 77 -13.47 -36.38 -16.93
CA PHE A 77 -13.82 -35.80 -15.61
C PHE A 77 -12.61 -35.67 -14.70
N SER A 78 -11.64 -36.57 -14.76
CA SER A 78 -10.38 -36.46 -14.00
C SER A 78 -9.51 -35.28 -14.51
N LEU A 79 -9.40 -35.07 -15.83
CA LEU A 79 -8.70 -33.95 -16.42
C LEU A 79 -9.42 -32.62 -16.10
N ALA A 80 -10.75 -32.59 -16.17
CA ALA A 80 -11.53 -31.40 -15.80
C ALA A 80 -11.37 -31.05 -14.32
N GLY A 81 -11.32 -32.04 -13.42
CA GLY A 81 -11.04 -31.86 -12.01
C GLY A 81 -9.63 -31.34 -11.72
N ILE A 82 -8.63 -31.82 -12.44
CA ILE A 82 -7.24 -31.39 -12.33
C ILE A 82 -7.09 -29.92 -12.84
N ILE A 83 -7.78 -29.56 -13.93
CA ILE A 83 -7.75 -28.18 -14.46
C ILE A 83 -8.43 -27.21 -13.50
N GLN A 84 -9.53 -27.59 -12.85
CA GLN A 84 -10.18 -26.75 -11.82
C GLN A 84 -9.35 -26.62 -10.54
N ALA A 85 -8.62 -27.66 -10.13
CA ALA A 85 -7.74 -27.60 -8.96
C ALA A 85 -6.48 -26.74 -9.16
N GLN A 86 -6.15 -26.36 -10.39
CA GLN A 86 -4.97 -25.54 -10.71
C GLN A 86 -5.26 -24.03 -10.79
N PHE A 87 -6.52 -23.61 -10.74
CA PHE A 87 -6.86 -22.18 -10.86
C PHE A 87 -7.46 -21.67 -9.56
N LEU A 88 -6.59 -21.32 -8.61
CA LEU A 88 -6.95 -20.56 -7.44
C LEU A 88 -6.62 -19.09 -7.68
N ALA A 89 -7.50 -18.21 -7.24
CA ALA A 89 -7.24 -16.76 -7.25
C ALA A 89 -6.02 -16.46 -6.39
N LYS A 90 -5.13 -15.65 -6.94
CA LYS A 90 -3.88 -15.24 -6.30
C LYS A 90 -3.65 -13.75 -6.47
N ASP A 91 -3.16 -13.10 -5.43
CA ASP A 91 -2.72 -11.71 -5.55
C ASP A 91 -1.67 -11.57 -6.66
N PRO A 92 -1.89 -10.71 -7.68
CA PRO A 92 -0.89 -10.43 -8.71
C PRO A 92 0.42 -9.88 -8.17
N GLY A 93 0.42 -9.37 -6.94
CA GLY A 93 1.54 -8.63 -6.35
C GLY A 93 1.57 -7.15 -6.79
N PRO A 94 2.52 -6.37 -6.24
CA PRO A 94 2.69 -4.97 -6.62
C PRO A 94 2.97 -4.82 -8.11
N ARG A 95 2.35 -3.82 -8.76
CA ARG A 95 2.62 -3.50 -10.17
C ARG A 95 4.05 -2.97 -10.33
N GLY A 96 4.73 -3.38 -11.41
CA GLY A 96 6.07 -2.91 -11.75
C GLY A 96 6.12 -1.69 -12.68
N ASP A 97 4.99 -1.19 -13.14
CA ASP A 97 4.87 -0.01 -14.01
C ASP A 97 4.84 1.28 -13.18
N PRO A 98 5.09 2.46 -13.80
CA PRO A 98 5.06 3.74 -13.09
C PRO A 98 3.73 3.97 -12.36
N ALA A 99 3.83 4.35 -11.10
CA ALA A 99 2.67 4.62 -10.25
C ALA A 99 1.93 5.91 -10.64
N GLY A 100 2.59 6.83 -11.33
CA GLY A 100 2.12 8.21 -11.45
C GLY A 100 1.98 8.87 -10.06
N ALA A 101 2.79 8.43 -9.09
CA ALA A 101 2.83 8.92 -7.71
C ALA A 101 3.98 9.91 -7.52
N GLY A 102 3.95 10.65 -6.40
CA GLY A 102 5.01 11.60 -6.05
C GLY A 102 4.99 12.91 -6.85
N VAL A 103 4.00 13.12 -7.70
CA VAL A 103 3.88 14.30 -8.58
C VAL A 103 2.78 15.26 -8.08
N PRO A 104 2.90 16.57 -8.39
CA PRO A 104 1.86 17.54 -8.06
C PRO A 104 0.65 17.41 -9.00
N TYR A 105 -0.48 18.04 -8.64
CA TYR A 105 -1.61 18.18 -9.57
C TYR A 105 -1.19 19.00 -10.80
N ALA A 106 -1.65 18.60 -11.97
CA ALA A 106 -1.28 19.24 -13.25
C ALA A 106 -1.75 20.69 -13.40
N ALA A 107 -2.74 21.13 -12.63
CA ALA A 107 -3.36 22.46 -12.76
C ALA A 107 -2.97 23.42 -11.60
N LEU A 108 -1.81 23.22 -10.98
CA LEU A 108 -1.28 24.16 -10.01
C LEU A 108 -0.72 25.41 -10.69
N THR A 109 -0.84 26.56 -10.01
CA THR A 109 -0.14 27.80 -10.37
C THR A 109 1.35 27.66 -10.12
N SER A 110 2.18 28.60 -10.62
CA SER A 110 3.62 28.64 -10.33
C SER A 110 3.91 28.69 -8.84
N ASP A 111 3.19 29.52 -8.10
CA ASP A 111 3.38 29.70 -6.66
C ASP A 111 2.99 28.43 -5.87
N GLU A 112 1.88 27.76 -6.25
CA GLU A 112 1.46 26.49 -5.66
C GLU A 112 2.47 25.38 -5.97
N LEU A 113 3.09 25.38 -7.16
CA LEU A 113 4.14 24.43 -7.53
C LEU A 113 5.42 24.68 -6.72
N GLU A 114 5.82 25.93 -6.52
CA GLU A 114 6.96 26.28 -5.64
C GLU A 114 6.70 25.83 -4.19
N MET A 115 5.48 25.99 -3.67
CA MET A 115 5.09 25.49 -2.35
C MET A 115 5.13 23.95 -2.29
N PHE A 116 4.73 23.26 -3.36
CA PHE A 116 4.83 21.81 -3.44
C PHE A 116 6.29 21.34 -3.40
N ASP A 117 7.17 21.96 -4.19
CA ASP A 117 8.58 21.57 -4.28
C ASP A 117 9.31 21.88 -2.96
N ALA A 118 9.05 23.04 -2.33
CA ALA A 118 9.59 23.36 -1.01
C ALA A 118 9.13 22.36 0.05
N GLY A 119 7.84 22.05 0.08
CA GLY A 119 7.28 21.10 1.02
C GLY A 119 7.75 19.67 0.79
N ARG A 120 7.97 19.26 -0.49
CA ARG A 120 8.55 17.95 -0.81
C ARG A 120 9.99 17.82 -0.32
N LYS A 121 10.78 18.91 -0.45
CA LYS A 121 12.15 18.94 0.03
C LYS A 121 12.18 18.80 1.55
N GLU A 122 11.41 19.59 2.26
CA GLU A 122 11.26 19.53 3.71
C GLU A 122 10.80 18.14 4.20
N PHE A 123 9.80 17.56 3.54
CA PHE A 123 9.28 16.22 3.88
C PHE A 123 10.30 15.09 3.70
N ALA A 124 11.27 15.26 2.81
CA ALA A 124 12.32 14.29 2.52
C ALA A 124 13.64 14.58 3.26
N GLU A 125 13.77 15.72 3.93
CA GLU A 125 14.94 16.13 4.70
C GLU A 125 15.19 15.16 5.87
N GLU A 126 16.44 14.93 6.21
CA GLU A 126 16.83 14.17 7.40
C GLU A 126 17.25 15.20 8.47
N ASP A 127 16.44 15.32 9.53
CA ASP A 127 16.68 16.27 10.61
C ASP A 127 17.68 15.73 11.62
N GLY A 128 18.60 16.59 12.07
CA GLY A 128 19.55 16.35 13.13
C GLY A 128 19.08 16.85 14.51
N LEU A 129 19.94 16.66 15.53
CA LEU A 129 19.66 17.14 16.89
C LEU A 129 19.59 18.68 16.98
N ASP A 130 20.38 19.38 16.20
CA ASP A 130 20.41 20.84 16.12
C ASP A 130 19.18 21.41 15.41
N GLU A 131 18.52 20.62 14.58
CA GLU A 131 17.24 20.91 13.93
C GLU A 131 16.03 20.48 14.77
N GLY A 132 16.26 19.83 15.92
CA GLY A 132 15.23 19.51 16.89
C GLY A 132 14.85 18.05 17.00
N LEU A 133 15.54 17.15 16.34
CA LEU A 133 15.28 15.70 16.41
C LEU A 133 15.33 15.20 17.86
N GLY A 134 14.31 14.46 18.25
CA GLY A 134 14.24 13.81 19.54
C GLY A 134 13.77 14.74 20.67
N PRO A 135 14.04 14.38 21.96
CA PRO A 135 14.91 13.28 22.49
C PRO A 135 14.47 11.85 22.20
N ARG A 136 13.17 11.64 21.83
CA ARG A 136 12.58 10.35 21.48
C ARG A 136 11.99 10.46 20.08
N PHE A 137 12.35 9.54 19.19
CA PHE A 137 11.98 9.59 17.78
C PHE A 137 11.81 8.19 17.16
N ASN A 138 11.10 8.09 16.05
CA ASN A 138 10.98 6.85 15.27
C ASN A 138 11.97 6.83 14.10
N PHE A 139 12.09 7.94 13.38
CA PHE A 139 13.05 8.09 12.29
C PHE A 139 13.39 9.57 12.10
N VAL A 140 14.41 9.84 11.29
CA VAL A 140 14.97 11.19 11.07
C VAL A 140 14.32 11.93 9.89
N SER A 141 13.37 11.32 9.19
CA SER A 141 12.77 11.88 7.96
C SER A 141 11.36 11.32 7.74
N CYS A 142 10.41 12.18 7.38
CA CYS A 142 9.08 11.73 6.96
C CYS A 142 9.16 10.90 5.67
N GLY A 143 9.93 11.38 4.68
CA GLY A 143 10.09 10.74 3.37
C GLY A 143 10.74 9.36 3.46
N GLY A 144 11.58 9.10 4.46
CA GLY A 144 12.19 7.80 4.66
C GLY A 144 11.18 6.70 4.99
N CYS A 145 10.13 7.03 5.77
CA CYS A 145 9.05 6.10 6.10
C CYS A 145 7.91 6.10 5.07
N HIS A 146 7.64 7.23 4.44
CA HIS A 146 6.59 7.44 3.45
C HIS A 146 7.16 7.43 2.02
N SER A 147 7.74 6.31 1.55
CA SER A 147 8.48 6.24 0.29
C SER A 147 7.95 5.22 -0.74
N GLN A 148 6.93 4.41 -0.43
CA GLN A 148 6.39 3.41 -1.37
C GLN A 148 5.01 3.83 -1.92
N PRO A 149 4.82 3.96 -3.23
CA PRO A 149 5.78 3.75 -4.33
C PRO A 149 6.68 4.97 -4.62
N ASP A 150 6.44 6.11 -3.99
CA ASP A 150 7.19 7.36 -4.07
C ASP A 150 7.02 8.16 -2.78
N VAL A 151 7.72 9.29 -2.63
CA VAL A 151 7.58 10.21 -1.48
C VAL A 151 6.11 10.62 -1.30
N GLY A 152 5.61 10.46 -0.09
CA GLY A 152 4.19 10.59 0.26
C GLY A 152 3.42 9.27 0.26
N GLY A 153 4.09 8.15 0.04
CA GLY A 153 3.52 6.82 0.06
C GLY A 153 3.42 6.17 1.45
N THR A 154 3.68 4.89 1.48
CA THR A 154 3.64 4.07 2.70
C THR A 154 4.99 3.35 2.88
N SER A 155 5.03 2.35 3.76
CA SER A 155 6.23 1.58 4.08
C SER A 155 6.89 0.98 2.83
N PRO A 156 8.18 1.22 2.58
CA PRO A 156 8.95 0.62 1.50
C PRO A 156 9.24 -0.87 1.73
N ALA A 157 9.76 -1.54 0.69
CA ALA A 157 10.13 -2.95 0.74
C ALA A 157 11.31 -3.23 1.68
N MET A 158 12.25 -2.29 1.77
CA MET A 158 13.37 -2.36 2.71
C MET A 158 13.14 -1.37 3.85
N ASN A 159 13.27 -1.85 5.07
CA ASN A 159 12.98 -1.06 6.26
C ASN A 159 14.15 -0.12 6.60
N PRO A 160 13.99 1.21 6.49
CA PRO A 160 15.07 2.18 6.73
C PRO A 160 15.44 2.33 8.21
N LEU A 161 14.62 1.83 9.14
CA LEU A 161 14.85 1.98 10.58
C LEU A 161 16.16 1.33 11.06
N PHE A 162 16.70 0.38 10.31
CA PHE A 162 18.03 -0.19 10.57
C PHE A 162 19.17 0.82 10.46
N ARG A 163 19.00 1.89 9.66
CA ARG A 163 19.98 2.97 9.52
C ARG A 163 20.19 3.73 10.84
N VAL A 164 19.16 3.81 11.69
CA VAL A 164 19.24 4.53 12.97
C VAL A 164 20.36 3.98 13.85
N VAL A 165 20.42 2.66 14.00
CA VAL A 165 21.45 1.98 14.82
C VAL A 165 22.78 1.83 14.07
N GLY A 166 22.75 1.80 12.74
CA GLY A 166 23.93 1.69 11.89
C GLY A 166 24.48 3.06 11.46
N ASP A 167 24.02 3.51 10.31
CA ASP A 167 24.63 4.63 9.57
C ASP A 167 24.42 6.00 10.22
N LEU A 168 23.32 6.18 10.97
CA LEU A 168 22.95 7.46 11.58
C LEU A 168 23.55 7.69 12.97
N GLY A 169 24.36 6.77 13.49
CA GLY A 169 25.16 6.98 14.69
C GLY A 169 24.46 6.80 16.03
N PHE A 170 23.19 6.36 16.07
CA PHE A 170 22.44 6.19 17.32
C PHE A 170 22.62 4.81 17.98
N GLY A 171 23.53 3.97 17.48
CA GLY A 171 23.68 2.58 17.95
C GLY A 171 24.16 2.42 19.39
N ALA A 172 24.85 3.40 19.97
CA ALA A 172 25.37 3.30 21.33
C ALA A 172 24.27 3.32 22.42
N GLY A 173 23.11 3.92 22.14
CA GLY A 173 21.97 4.04 23.07
C GLY A 173 20.74 3.23 22.69
N ASN A 174 20.75 2.58 21.52
CA ASN A 174 19.60 1.92 20.95
C ASN A 174 19.88 0.52 20.43
N VAL A 175 18.84 -0.28 20.37
CA VAL A 175 18.79 -1.56 19.63
C VAL A 175 17.58 -1.53 18.71
N VAL A 176 17.67 -2.16 17.56
CA VAL A 176 16.50 -2.33 16.68
C VAL A 176 15.55 -3.32 17.38
N PRO A 177 14.28 -2.93 17.67
CA PRO A 177 13.32 -3.84 18.29
C PRO A 177 13.06 -5.09 17.43
N SER A 178 12.80 -6.24 18.07
CA SER A 178 12.66 -7.54 17.37
C SER A 178 11.51 -7.58 16.33
N PHE A 179 10.51 -6.74 16.46
CA PHE A 179 9.40 -6.66 15.53
C PHE A 179 9.71 -5.83 14.27
N ILE A 180 10.86 -5.18 14.22
CA ILE A 180 11.38 -4.50 13.03
C ILE A 180 12.29 -5.47 12.29
N THR A 181 11.94 -5.82 11.05
CA THR A 181 12.72 -6.73 10.21
C THR A 181 13.20 -6.02 8.96
N PRO A 182 14.32 -6.43 8.34
CA PRO A 182 14.91 -5.73 7.20
C PRO A 182 13.99 -5.58 5.98
N ASP A 183 13.13 -6.56 5.75
CA ASP A 183 12.19 -6.70 4.63
C ASP A 183 10.73 -6.62 5.06
N GLY A 184 10.48 -6.28 6.33
CA GLY A 184 9.15 -6.08 6.89
C GLY A 184 8.69 -4.63 6.85
N PRO A 185 7.41 -4.38 7.21
CA PRO A 185 6.90 -3.02 7.25
C PRO A 185 7.55 -2.18 8.35
N ILE A 186 7.66 -0.88 8.10
CA ILE A 186 7.88 0.11 9.15
C ILE A 186 6.70 0.04 10.13
N LYS A 187 6.99 0.02 11.42
CA LYS A 187 5.97 -0.06 12.47
C LYS A 187 6.16 1.02 13.51
N GLU A 188 5.16 1.87 13.68
CA GLU A 188 4.95 2.67 14.87
C GLU A 188 4.46 1.75 15.99
N ALA A 189 5.00 1.90 17.22
CA ALA A 189 4.60 1.12 18.38
C ALA A 189 3.69 1.95 19.31
N ARG A 190 2.57 1.35 19.75
CA ARG A 190 1.68 1.92 20.77
C ARG A 190 1.47 0.94 21.89
N PHE A 191 1.48 1.41 23.13
CA PHE A 191 1.11 0.58 24.25
C PHE A 191 -0.38 0.77 24.57
N GLN A 192 -1.07 -0.34 24.89
CA GLN A 192 -2.50 -0.29 25.19
C GLN A 192 -2.75 0.24 26.61
N TYR A 193 -1.87 -0.11 27.55
CA TYR A 193 -2.02 0.21 28.97
C TYR A 193 -0.71 0.68 29.59
N ASN A 194 -0.80 1.61 30.50
CA ASN A 194 0.25 2.01 31.43
C ASN A 194 0.52 0.92 32.48
N PRO A 195 1.68 0.95 33.18
CA PRO A 195 2.00 -0.01 34.23
C PRO A 195 0.98 -0.06 35.40
N ASN A 196 0.23 1.02 35.61
CA ASN A 196 -0.83 1.11 36.63
C ASN A 196 -2.19 0.60 36.13
N GLY A 197 -2.27 0.04 34.92
CA GLY A 197 -3.50 -0.50 34.31
C GLY A 197 -4.43 0.53 33.68
N THR A 198 -4.10 1.81 33.71
CA THR A 198 -4.84 2.85 32.97
C THR A 198 -4.56 2.74 31.48
N ARG A 199 -5.49 3.22 30.63
CA ARG A 199 -5.25 3.26 29.18
C ARG A 199 -4.10 4.21 28.86
N ASP A 200 -3.23 3.78 27.99
CA ASP A 200 -2.19 4.58 27.38
C ASP A 200 -2.65 5.02 25.98
N GLY A 201 -2.41 4.21 24.97
CA GLY A 201 -2.78 4.48 23.57
C GLY A 201 -1.82 5.42 22.85
N GLY A 202 -0.81 5.96 23.55
CA GLY A 202 0.21 6.84 22.99
C GLY A 202 1.21 6.11 22.10
N VAL A 203 1.85 6.86 21.20
CA VAL A 203 3.01 6.38 20.44
C VAL A 203 4.21 6.34 21.35
N HIS A 204 4.90 5.21 21.37
CA HIS A 204 6.18 5.04 22.04
C HIS A 204 7.27 5.02 20.99
N ALA A 205 8.06 6.09 20.95
CA ALA A 205 9.14 6.26 19.99
C ALA A 205 10.14 5.10 20.07
N LEU A 206 10.55 4.63 18.92
CA LEU A 206 11.40 3.44 18.80
C LEU A 206 12.83 3.67 19.29
N PHE A 207 13.32 4.90 19.17
CA PHE A 207 14.69 5.26 19.46
C PHE A 207 14.79 6.49 20.36
N VAL A 208 15.99 6.68 20.92
CA VAL A 208 16.36 7.83 21.74
C VAL A 208 17.67 8.43 21.21
N ILE A 209 17.89 9.72 21.47
CA ILE A 209 19.15 10.37 21.06
C ILE A 209 20.35 10.02 21.94
N ALA A 210 20.12 9.44 23.12
CA ALA A 210 21.19 9.05 24.03
C ALA A 210 22.18 8.10 23.33
N GLY A 211 23.49 8.38 23.52
CA GLY A 211 24.57 7.63 22.85
C GLY A 211 25.00 8.19 21.51
N HIS A 212 24.26 9.13 20.92
CA HIS A 212 24.74 9.87 19.75
C HIS A 212 25.89 10.82 20.13
N PRO A 213 26.93 11.00 19.29
CA PRO A 213 28.07 11.87 19.58
C PRO A 213 27.68 13.32 19.93
N ASP A 214 26.63 13.86 19.30
CA ASP A 214 26.13 15.22 19.53
C ASP A 214 25.19 15.32 20.74
N ALA A 215 24.78 14.21 21.34
CA ALA A 215 23.89 14.16 22.53
C ALA A 215 24.67 13.94 23.84
N VAL A 216 25.79 14.66 24.01
CA VAL A 216 26.68 14.49 25.17
C VAL A 216 25.95 14.75 26.49
N GLY A 217 25.94 13.75 27.37
CA GLY A 217 25.32 13.82 28.69
C GLY A 217 23.83 13.43 28.72
N CYS A 218 23.20 13.17 27.61
CA CYS A 218 21.85 12.58 27.57
C CYS A 218 21.90 11.09 27.97
N THR A 219 21.05 10.70 28.93
CA THR A 219 21.05 9.34 29.52
C THR A 219 19.68 8.65 29.49
N ILE A 220 18.71 9.21 28.73
CA ILE A 220 17.40 8.57 28.57
C ILE A 220 17.53 7.18 27.96
N GLN A 221 16.65 6.28 28.35
CA GLN A 221 16.67 4.89 27.89
C GLN A 221 15.59 4.63 26.84
N GLN A 222 15.91 3.83 25.85
CA GLN A 222 14.95 3.26 24.92
C GLN A 222 13.86 2.48 25.68
N ALA A 223 12.62 2.54 25.22
CA ALA A 223 11.54 1.77 25.80
C ALA A 223 11.81 0.25 25.70
N ASN A 224 11.41 -0.50 26.73
CA ASN A 224 11.57 -1.95 26.70
C ASN A 224 10.42 -2.60 25.91
N PHE A 225 10.55 -2.62 24.60
CA PHE A 225 9.56 -3.17 23.68
C PHE A 225 9.38 -4.67 23.82
N GLU A 226 10.47 -5.42 24.09
CA GLU A 226 10.41 -6.88 24.26
C GLU A 226 9.53 -7.27 25.44
N ARG A 227 9.59 -6.50 26.54
CA ARG A 227 8.71 -6.69 27.68
C ARG A 227 7.24 -6.43 27.32
N GLN A 228 6.97 -5.43 26.48
CA GLN A 228 5.60 -5.11 26.07
C GLN A 228 5.03 -6.18 25.14
N ILE A 229 5.87 -6.77 24.27
CA ILE A 229 5.50 -7.93 23.46
C ILE A 229 5.11 -9.12 24.35
N LEU A 230 5.95 -9.46 25.33
CA LEU A 230 5.68 -10.56 26.29
C LEU A 230 4.39 -10.33 27.09
N ASN A 231 4.06 -9.08 27.39
CA ASN A 231 2.85 -8.70 28.11
C ASN A 231 1.61 -8.59 27.20
N ASN A 232 1.72 -8.78 25.89
CA ASN A 232 0.67 -8.49 24.89
C ASN A 232 0.11 -7.06 25.03
N ASN A 233 0.97 -6.09 25.38
CA ASN A 233 0.61 -4.69 25.62
C ASN A 233 1.08 -3.73 24.51
N ILE A 234 1.40 -4.26 23.34
CA ILE A 234 1.90 -3.48 22.20
C ILE A 234 1.07 -3.79 20.97
N ILE A 235 0.76 -2.73 20.22
CA ILE A 235 0.17 -2.82 18.89
C ILE A 235 0.99 -1.97 17.91
N PHE A 236 0.79 -2.22 16.64
CA PHE A 236 1.57 -1.59 15.60
C PHE A 236 0.69 -0.87 14.59
N ARG A 237 1.25 0.19 14.00
CA ARG A 237 0.68 0.86 12.82
C ARG A 237 1.77 1.12 11.79
N ILE A 238 1.39 1.06 10.52
CA ILE A 238 2.28 1.37 9.40
C ILE A 238 1.98 2.78 8.88
N PRO A 239 2.93 3.44 8.18
CA PRO A 239 2.70 4.75 7.57
C PRO A 239 1.49 4.74 6.63
N THR A 240 0.58 5.69 6.78
CA THR A 240 -0.55 5.90 5.86
C THR A 240 -0.09 6.64 4.63
N PRO A 241 -0.46 6.23 3.40
CA PRO A 241 -0.18 7.04 2.22
C PRO A 241 -0.94 8.36 2.29
N ILE A 242 -0.28 9.45 1.90
CA ILE A 242 -0.82 10.82 1.91
C ILE A 242 -1.17 11.34 0.51
N PHE A 243 -1.03 10.53 -0.53
CA PHE A 243 -1.44 10.86 -1.89
C PHE A 243 -2.89 11.33 -1.94
N GLY A 244 -3.17 12.41 -2.66
CA GLY A 244 -4.51 12.94 -2.83
C GLY A 244 -5.14 13.51 -1.55
N ALA A 245 -4.37 13.69 -0.48
CA ALA A 245 -4.87 14.19 0.81
C ALA A 245 -5.50 15.57 0.70
N GLY A 246 -4.99 16.44 -0.19
CA GLY A 246 -5.61 17.74 -0.47
C GLY A 246 -7.03 17.63 -1.03
N LEU A 247 -7.32 16.65 -1.89
CA LEU A 247 -8.70 16.39 -2.33
C LEU A 247 -9.59 15.95 -1.17
N ILE A 248 -9.09 15.07 -0.30
CA ILE A 248 -9.83 14.61 0.90
C ILE A 248 -10.13 15.79 1.83
N GLU A 249 -9.19 16.71 2.03
CA GLU A 249 -9.37 17.91 2.85
C GLU A 249 -10.52 18.79 2.33
N GLN A 250 -10.74 18.85 1.01
CA GLN A 250 -11.77 19.66 0.35
C GLN A 250 -13.14 18.98 0.21
N ILE A 251 -13.30 17.72 0.63
CA ILE A 251 -14.62 17.08 0.67
C ILE A 251 -15.38 17.63 1.87
N SER A 252 -16.53 18.24 1.64
CA SER A 252 -17.33 18.85 2.74
C SER A 252 -17.91 17.79 3.68
N ASP A 253 -18.14 18.18 4.93
CA ASP A 253 -18.82 17.33 5.92
C ASP A 253 -20.20 16.90 5.44
N SER A 254 -20.92 17.78 4.74
CA SER A 254 -22.24 17.49 4.17
C SER A 254 -22.16 16.37 3.10
N THR A 255 -21.11 16.35 2.27
CA THR A 255 -20.87 15.30 1.28
C THR A 255 -20.64 13.95 1.97
N ILE A 256 -19.82 13.91 3.03
CA ILE A 256 -19.57 12.68 3.80
C ILE A 256 -20.86 12.18 4.45
N VAL A 257 -21.62 13.05 5.11
CA VAL A 257 -22.89 12.69 5.76
C VAL A 257 -23.92 12.19 4.75
N ALA A 258 -24.05 12.86 3.60
CA ALA A 258 -24.96 12.42 2.52
C ALA A 258 -24.57 11.05 1.97
N ASN A 259 -23.27 10.79 1.79
CA ASN A 259 -22.78 9.48 1.36
C ASN A 259 -23.09 8.38 2.39
N LEU A 260 -22.90 8.65 3.68
CA LEU A 260 -23.23 7.70 4.75
C LEU A 260 -24.74 7.37 4.78
N ALA A 261 -25.59 8.34 4.53
CA ALA A 261 -27.04 8.14 4.42
C ALA A 261 -27.45 7.41 3.12
N GLY A 262 -26.55 7.32 2.13
CA GLY A 262 -26.80 6.63 0.87
C GLY A 262 -26.91 5.11 1.02
N ASN A 263 -27.68 4.47 0.11
CA ASN A 263 -27.89 3.02 0.06
C ASN A 263 -28.38 2.37 1.38
N PRO A 264 -29.35 2.98 2.12
CA PRO A 264 -29.68 2.55 3.47
C PRO A 264 -30.23 1.12 3.54
N PHE A 265 -30.92 0.66 2.49
CA PHE A 265 -31.46 -0.69 2.43
C PHE A 265 -30.35 -1.73 2.29
N ALA A 266 -29.41 -1.53 1.36
CA ALA A 266 -28.28 -2.45 1.15
C ALA A 266 -27.37 -2.50 2.38
N LYS A 267 -27.02 -1.34 2.96
CA LYS A 267 -26.23 -1.25 4.19
C LYS A 267 -26.88 -2.00 5.34
N ARG A 268 -28.19 -1.83 5.56
CA ARG A 268 -28.95 -2.53 6.62
C ARG A 268 -28.93 -4.06 6.44
N ILE A 269 -29.13 -4.54 5.21
CA ILE A 269 -29.11 -5.99 4.93
C ILE A 269 -27.73 -6.58 5.21
N LEU A 270 -26.67 -5.84 4.93
CA LEU A 270 -25.28 -6.30 5.11
C LEU A 270 -24.70 -5.97 6.48
N GLY A 271 -25.46 -5.32 7.36
CA GLY A 271 -25.01 -4.96 8.71
C GLY A 271 -23.97 -3.82 8.74
N ILE A 272 -23.97 -2.99 7.70
CA ILE A 272 -23.03 -1.85 7.57
C ILE A 272 -23.69 -0.63 8.19
N SER A 273 -23.04 -0.01 9.18
CA SER A 273 -23.52 1.21 9.85
C SER A 273 -22.66 2.42 9.53
N GLY A 274 -21.37 2.38 9.85
CA GLY A 274 -20.43 3.46 9.63
C GLY A 274 -20.79 4.79 10.33
N ARG A 275 -19.80 5.53 10.79
CA ARG A 275 -20.03 6.85 11.39
C ARG A 275 -18.81 7.77 11.24
N PRO A 276 -18.98 9.11 11.18
CA PRO A 276 -17.84 10.01 11.17
C PRO A 276 -17.16 10.06 12.55
N ASN A 277 -15.83 10.24 12.58
CA ASN A 277 -15.16 10.74 13.75
C ASN A 277 -15.24 12.28 13.73
N ARG A 278 -15.59 12.90 14.85
CA ARG A 278 -15.74 14.34 14.94
C ARG A 278 -14.74 14.94 15.90
N ASN A 279 -14.19 16.08 15.49
CA ASN A 279 -13.35 16.88 16.35
C ASN A 279 -14.15 17.38 17.57
N GLY A 280 -13.59 17.23 18.75
CA GLY A 280 -14.23 17.66 19.99
C GLY A 280 -14.35 19.18 20.16
N ASN A 281 -13.55 19.98 19.43
CA ASN A 281 -13.53 21.42 19.57
C ASN A 281 -14.67 22.13 18.80
N ASP A 282 -14.90 21.70 17.54
CA ASP A 282 -15.82 22.39 16.63
C ASP A 282 -16.85 21.47 15.98
N GLY A 283 -16.79 20.17 16.27
CA GLY A 283 -17.73 19.16 15.75
C GLY A 283 -17.55 18.79 14.29
N ARG A 284 -16.55 19.34 13.59
CA ARG A 284 -16.25 18.98 12.19
C ARG A 284 -15.78 17.54 12.08
N ILE A 285 -16.03 16.95 10.92
CA ILE A 285 -15.59 15.59 10.62
C ILE A 285 -14.08 15.56 10.43
N ALA A 286 -13.41 14.78 11.26
CA ALA A 286 -12.00 14.45 11.08
C ALA A 286 -11.85 13.32 10.04
N ARG A 287 -10.75 13.32 9.27
CA ARG A 287 -10.62 12.47 8.08
C ARG A 287 -9.23 11.94 7.81
N PHE A 288 -8.22 12.32 8.61
CA PHE A 288 -6.84 11.86 8.48
C PHE A 288 -6.43 10.95 9.63
N GLY A 289 -5.45 10.08 9.37
CA GLY A 289 -5.02 9.01 10.28
C GLY A 289 -5.89 7.74 10.17
N TRP A 290 -5.41 6.64 10.75
CA TRP A 290 -6.09 5.34 10.71
C TRP A 290 -7.48 5.34 11.37
N LYS A 291 -7.70 6.21 12.34
CA LYS A 291 -8.98 6.37 13.04
C LYS A 291 -9.67 7.71 12.76
N ALA A 292 -9.29 8.38 11.67
CA ALA A 292 -9.83 9.69 11.31
C ALA A 292 -9.78 10.68 12.50
N GLN A 293 -8.61 10.81 13.16
CA GLN A 293 -8.48 11.66 14.33
C GLN A 293 -8.15 13.12 14.02
N ASN A 294 -7.59 13.42 12.84
CA ASN A 294 -7.21 14.77 12.43
C ASN A 294 -8.15 15.34 11.36
N GLN A 295 -8.51 16.62 11.52
CA GLN A 295 -9.46 17.28 10.60
C GLN A 295 -8.77 18.02 9.45
N SER A 296 -7.52 18.45 9.60
CA SER A 296 -6.76 19.20 8.59
C SER A 296 -5.36 18.62 8.39
N LEU A 297 -4.77 18.91 7.24
CA LEU A 297 -3.41 18.50 6.93
C LEU A 297 -2.38 19.21 7.81
N LEU A 298 -2.61 20.47 8.17
CA LEU A 298 -1.73 21.22 9.07
C LEU A 298 -1.66 20.58 10.46
N LEU A 299 -2.83 20.27 11.05
CA LEU A 299 -2.89 19.58 12.34
C LEU A 299 -2.24 18.20 12.29
N PHE A 300 -2.50 17.44 11.21
CA PHE A 300 -1.92 16.12 11.00
C PHE A 300 -0.40 16.16 10.85
N SER A 301 0.12 17.16 10.11
CA SER A 301 1.57 17.39 9.97
C SER A 301 2.23 17.74 11.31
N GLY A 302 1.64 18.65 12.08
CA GLY A 302 2.19 19.06 13.38
C GLY A 302 2.18 17.91 14.39
N GLU A 303 1.09 17.12 14.46
CA GLU A 303 1.03 15.90 15.30
C GLU A 303 2.12 14.91 14.89
N ALA A 304 2.22 14.59 13.59
CA ALA A 304 3.18 13.62 13.10
C ALA A 304 4.63 14.04 13.35
N TYR A 305 4.96 15.32 13.12
CA TYR A 305 6.31 15.84 13.34
C TYR A 305 6.75 15.68 14.79
N ASN A 306 5.87 16.02 15.74
CA ASN A 306 6.15 15.83 17.16
C ASN A 306 6.16 14.35 17.57
N VAL A 307 5.21 13.56 17.09
CA VAL A 307 5.05 12.16 17.53
C VAL A 307 6.09 11.24 16.91
N GLU A 308 6.43 11.44 15.62
CA GLU A 308 7.31 10.54 14.88
C GLU A 308 8.79 10.92 14.96
N MET A 309 9.08 12.23 14.99
CA MET A 309 10.45 12.74 15.01
C MET A 309 10.84 13.42 16.33
N GLY A 310 9.87 13.63 17.21
CA GLY A 310 10.10 14.31 18.50
C GLY A 310 10.26 15.81 18.38
N ILE A 311 10.05 16.40 17.17
CA ILE A 311 10.30 17.81 16.92
C ILE A 311 9.10 18.65 17.33
N THR A 312 9.30 19.61 18.23
CA THR A 312 8.27 20.54 18.67
C THR A 312 7.96 21.56 17.57
N ASN A 313 6.73 22.04 17.54
CA ASN A 313 6.26 23.01 16.58
C ASN A 313 5.17 23.90 17.20
N GLU A 314 4.69 24.92 16.48
CA GLU A 314 3.72 25.88 16.98
C GLU A 314 2.38 25.30 17.42
N LEU A 315 1.99 24.12 16.90
CA LEU A 315 0.77 23.40 17.31
C LEU A 315 1.04 22.39 18.43
N PHE A 316 2.24 21.85 18.51
CA PHE A 316 2.67 20.84 19.49
C PHE A 316 3.99 21.30 20.12
N PRO A 317 3.95 22.29 21.04
CA PRO A 317 5.16 22.93 21.60
C PRO A 317 5.78 22.15 22.77
N ILE A 318 5.25 20.98 23.12
CA ILE A 318 5.70 20.20 24.29
C ILE A 318 6.60 19.07 23.80
N GLU A 319 7.79 18.97 24.40
CA GLU A 319 8.74 17.90 24.13
C GLU A 319 8.17 16.52 24.48
N ARG A 320 8.56 15.51 23.73
CA ARG A 320 8.20 14.11 24.02
C ARG A 320 8.92 13.56 25.25
N ASP A 321 10.04 14.18 25.61
CA ASP A 321 10.78 13.91 26.85
C ASP A 321 11.43 15.21 27.33
N GLU A 322 11.10 15.68 28.53
CA GLU A 322 11.54 16.94 29.10
C GLU A 322 12.82 16.81 29.95
N THR A 323 13.58 15.69 29.83
CA THR A 323 14.84 15.52 30.55
C THR A 323 15.83 16.60 30.15
N GLY A 324 16.20 17.49 31.07
CA GLY A 324 16.97 18.70 30.79
C GLY A 324 18.35 18.44 30.16
N THR A 325 18.99 17.28 30.44
CA THR A 325 20.26 16.88 29.84
C THR A 325 20.13 16.34 28.41
N CYS A 326 18.90 16.26 27.89
CA CYS A 326 18.60 15.74 26.54
C CYS A 326 17.95 16.79 25.62
N GLN A 327 17.96 18.05 26.04
CA GLN A 327 17.42 19.18 25.25
C GLN A 327 18.56 19.85 24.47
N PHE A 328 18.67 19.59 23.18
CA PHE A 328 19.75 20.10 22.32
C PHE A 328 19.30 21.16 21.34
N ALA A 329 18.01 21.20 21.03
CA ALA A 329 17.43 22.22 20.14
C ALA A 329 16.86 23.40 20.92
N MET A 330 16.70 24.54 20.24
CA MET A 330 15.92 25.67 20.77
C MET A 330 14.44 25.32 20.75
N VAL A 331 13.71 25.79 21.78
CA VAL A 331 12.27 25.51 21.92
C VAL A 331 11.47 26.76 21.56
N PRO A 332 10.40 26.60 20.80
CA PRO A 332 10.01 25.45 19.98
C PRO A 332 10.98 25.23 18.82
N ASN A 333 11.28 23.98 18.52
CA ASN A 333 12.33 23.61 17.54
C ASN A 333 11.97 24.01 16.12
N ASN A 334 10.67 23.98 15.79
CA ASN A 334 10.19 24.34 14.47
C ASN A 334 9.01 25.31 14.54
N VAL A 335 9.30 26.54 14.35
CA VAL A 335 8.31 27.63 14.28
C VAL A 335 8.56 28.47 13.05
N THR A 336 7.54 29.22 12.62
CA THR A 336 7.68 30.20 11.55
C THR A 336 8.79 31.20 11.87
N PRO A 337 9.93 31.14 11.16
CA PRO A 337 11.09 32.00 11.50
C PRO A 337 10.85 33.46 11.18
N SER A 338 9.92 33.74 10.29
CA SER A 338 9.48 35.12 9.98
C SER A 338 8.11 35.08 9.30
N ILE A 339 7.41 36.25 9.30
CA ILE A 339 6.12 36.40 8.59
C ILE A 339 6.17 36.07 7.07
N ARG A 340 7.37 35.94 6.50
CA ARG A 340 7.58 35.67 5.07
C ARG A 340 8.06 34.23 4.77
N GLN A 341 8.24 33.43 5.79
CA GLN A 341 8.79 32.08 5.64
C GLN A 341 7.88 31.11 6.37
N LEU A 342 7.45 30.08 5.65
CA LEU A 342 6.60 29.03 6.19
C LEU A 342 7.41 28.16 7.17
N SER A 343 6.74 27.64 8.20
CA SER A 343 7.30 26.61 9.08
C SER A 343 7.32 25.24 8.38
N ALA A 344 8.07 24.29 8.94
CA ALA A 344 8.11 22.92 8.39
C ALA A 344 6.72 22.29 8.32
N ILE A 345 5.88 22.44 9.36
CA ILE A 345 4.52 21.85 9.33
C ILE A 345 3.60 22.50 8.30
N GLU A 346 3.79 23.78 7.97
CA GLU A 346 3.10 24.46 6.88
C GLU A 346 3.59 23.95 5.52
N ASN A 347 4.90 23.72 5.38
CA ASN A 347 5.51 23.11 4.20
C ASN A 347 5.03 21.68 4.00
N PHE A 348 4.99 20.84 5.04
CA PHE A 348 4.42 19.50 4.99
C PHE A 348 2.96 19.51 4.57
N ALA A 349 2.15 20.40 5.15
CA ALA A 349 0.74 20.53 4.80
C ALA A 349 0.54 20.93 3.33
N ASN A 350 1.38 21.82 2.79
CA ASN A 350 1.34 22.23 1.39
C ASN A 350 1.78 21.09 0.46
N PHE A 351 2.85 20.36 0.79
CA PHE A 351 3.23 19.16 0.04
C PHE A 351 2.08 18.15 -0.03
N GLN A 352 1.50 17.77 1.11
CA GLN A 352 0.37 16.84 1.18
C GLN A 352 -0.86 17.36 0.43
N ARG A 353 -1.13 18.67 0.48
CA ARG A 353 -2.27 19.30 -0.20
C ARG A 353 -2.15 19.26 -1.70
N PHE A 354 -0.94 19.45 -2.23
CA PHE A 354 -0.68 19.51 -3.67
C PHE A 354 -0.24 18.21 -4.30
N LEU A 355 -0.03 17.16 -3.50
CA LEU A 355 0.36 15.84 -3.95
C LEU A 355 -0.81 15.10 -4.60
N ALA A 356 -0.69 14.81 -5.89
CA ALA A 356 -1.72 14.12 -6.64
C ALA A 356 -1.87 12.63 -6.22
N PRO A 357 -3.07 12.04 -6.34
CA PRO A 357 -3.23 10.60 -6.17
C PRO A 357 -2.56 9.83 -7.32
N PRO A 358 -2.07 8.61 -7.07
CA PRO A 358 -1.53 7.75 -8.11
C PRO A 358 -2.52 7.48 -9.23
N THR A 359 -2.02 7.25 -10.43
CA THR A 359 -2.85 7.03 -11.62
C THR A 359 -3.24 5.56 -11.73
N PRO A 360 -4.55 5.23 -11.77
CA PRO A 360 -4.99 3.87 -12.02
C PRO A 360 -4.72 3.46 -13.48
N VAL A 361 -4.53 2.14 -13.69
CA VAL A 361 -4.30 1.58 -15.03
C VAL A 361 -5.48 0.71 -15.47
N SER A 362 -5.71 0.61 -16.77
CA SER A 362 -6.76 -0.25 -17.33
C SER A 362 -6.34 -1.72 -17.46
N SER A 363 -5.03 -2.01 -17.47
CA SER A 363 -4.46 -3.35 -17.59
C SER A 363 -3.01 -3.33 -17.12
N PHE A 364 -2.49 -4.45 -16.63
CA PHE A 364 -1.09 -4.60 -16.22
C PHE A 364 -0.70 -6.09 -16.20
N GLY A 365 0.54 -6.41 -16.50
CA GLY A 365 1.03 -7.79 -16.49
C GLY A 365 0.12 -8.75 -17.27
N ARG A 366 -0.51 -9.70 -16.58
CA ARG A 366 -1.49 -10.63 -17.15
C ARG A 366 -2.95 -10.18 -16.96
N ALA A 367 -3.19 -9.11 -16.23
CA ALA A 367 -4.52 -8.56 -16.00
C ALA A 367 -4.98 -7.73 -17.22
N SER A 368 -5.91 -8.28 -18.00
CA SER A 368 -6.50 -7.56 -19.14
C SER A 368 -7.48 -6.49 -18.68
N SER A 369 -7.76 -5.51 -19.54
CA SER A 369 -8.76 -4.47 -19.29
C SER A 369 -10.17 -5.04 -19.06
N PHE A 370 -10.49 -6.16 -19.69
CA PHE A 370 -11.74 -6.88 -19.48
C PHE A 370 -11.81 -7.46 -18.05
N SER A 371 -10.71 -8.09 -17.58
CA SER A 371 -10.62 -8.61 -16.22
C SER A 371 -10.73 -7.50 -15.16
N VAL A 372 -10.01 -6.38 -15.36
CA VAL A 372 -10.08 -5.20 -14.48
C VAL A 372 -11.50 -4.63 -14.42
N SER A 373 -12.16 -4.51 -15.58
CA SER A 373 -13.56 -4.02 -15.65
C SER A 373 -14.54 -4.94 -14.94
N ARG A 374 -14.43 -6.26 -15.14
CA ARG A 374 -15.26 -7.25 -14.43
C ARG A 374 -14.99 -7.21 -12.93
N GLY A 375 -13.72 -7.10 -12.53
CA GLY A 375 -13.35 -6.95 -11.12
C GLY A 375 -14.00 -5.75 -10.45
N ARG A 376 -14.05 -4.60 -11.14
CA ARG A 376 -14.77 -3.41 -10.67
C ARG A 376 -16.29 -3.68 -10.49
N GLN A 377 -16.87 -4.44 -11.40
CA GLN A 377 -18.26 -4.84 -11.28
C GLN A 377 -18.47 -5.74 -10.06
N ARG A 378 -17.63 -6.78 -9.87
CA ARG A 378 -17.67 -7.68 -8.70
C ARG A 378 -17.48 -6.95 -7.38
N PHE A 379 -16.56 -5.98 -7.32
CA PHE A 379 -16.35 -5.11 -6.17
C PHE A 379 -17.64 -4.40 -5.72
N THR A 380 -18.44 -3.95 -6.68
CA THR A 380 -19.74 -3.33 -6.40
C THR A 380 -20.78 -4.37 -5.99
N GLU A 381 -20.88 -5.49 -6.70
CA GLU A 381 -21.90 -6.53 -6.50
C GLU A 381 -21.79 -7.24 -5.15
N VAL A 382 -20.56 -7.52 -4.68
CA VAL A 382 -20.37 -8.15 -3.36
C VAL A 382 -20.62 -7.17 -2.21
N GLY A 383 -20.51 -5.85 -2.46
CA GLY A 383 -20.83 -4.81 -1.50
C GLY A 383 -19.63 -4.03 -0.95
N CYS A 384 -18.39 -4.26 -1.45
CA CYS A 384 -17.20 -3.50 -1.05
C CYS A 384 -17.39 -1.98 -1.22
N ALA A 385 -18.11 -1.57 -2.29
CA ALA A 385 -18.40 -0.18 -2.61
C ALA A 385 -19.31 0.55 -1.59
N LEU A 386 -19.87 -0.15 -0.61
CA LEU A 386 -20.73 0.47 0.41
C LEU A 386 -19.93 1.16 1.52
N CYS A 387 -18.69 0.71 1.77
CA CYS A 387 -17.68 1.39 2.60
C CYS A 387 -16.64 2.06 1.68
N HIS A 388 -16.07 1.31 0.77
CA HIS A 388 -15.14 1.84 -0.24
C HIS A 388 -15.89 2.54 -1.38
N THR A 389 -16.60 3.63 -1.04
CA THR A 389 -17.36 4.46 -1.99
C THR A 389 -16.46 4.88 -3.15
N PRO A 390 -16.79 4.54 -4.41
CA PRO A 390 -15.90 4.75 -5.55
C PRO A 390 -15.45 6.20 -5.73
N ALA A 391 -16.37 7.16 -5.54
CA ALA A 391 -16.05 8.57 -5.68
C ALA A 391 -16.87 9.45 -4.75
N LEU A 392 -16.26 10.52 -4.26
CA LEU A 392 -16.89 11.65 -3.61
C LEU A 392 -16.56 12.94 -4.38
N LYS A 393 -17.19 14.05 -4.02
CA LYS A 393 -17.00 15.33 -4.69
C LYS A 393 -16.39 16.34 -3.72
N THR A 394 -15.37 17.08 -4.17
CA THR A 394 -14.87 18.23 -3.42
C THR A 394 -15.84 19.41 -3.55
N ASP A 395 -15.78 20.30 -2.58
CA ASP A 395 -16.56 21.53 -2.57
C ASP A 395 -15.77 22.70 -3.18
N ASN A 396 -16.19 23.92 -2.90
CA ASN A 396 -15.45 25.11 -3.30
C ASN A 396 -14.11 25.19 -2.56
N SER A 397 -13.02 25.39 -3.30
CA SER A 397 -11.66 25.52 -2.78
C SER A 397 -11.01 26.78 -3.31
N SER A 398 -10.13 27.41 -2.51
CA SER A 398 -9.26 28.49 -2.98
C SER A 398 -8.27 27.98 -4.04
N VAL A 399 -7.84 26.72 -3.93
CA VAL A 399 -6.97 26.05 -4.91
C VAL A 399 -7.82 25.56 -6.08
N ALA A 400 -7.60 26.10 -7.27
CA ALA A 400 -8.40 25.81 -8.45
C ALA A 400 -8.33 24.31 -8.83
N ALA A 401 -7.18 23.67 -8.69
CA ALA A 401 -6.95 22.25 -8.98
C ALA A 401 -7.77 21.31 -8.08
N LEU A 402 -8.19 21.77 -6.90
CA LEU A 402 -8.94 20.97 -5.92
C LEU A 402 -10.45 21.28 -5.91
N ARG A 403 -10.89 22.30 -6.64
CA ARG A 403 -12.26 22.82 -6.61
C ARG A 403 -13.22 21.97 -7.43
N TYR A 404 -14.33 21.54 -6.84
CA TYR A 404 -15.43 20.78 -7.51
C TYR A 404 -14.97 19.51 -8.25
N GLN A 405 -13.89 18.88 -7.79
CA GLN A 405 -13.36 17.67 -8.41
C GLN A 405 -14.19 16.43 -8.08
N ASN A 406 -14.26 15.48 -9.02
CA ASN A 406 -14.72 14.14 -8.74
C ASN A 406 -13.54 13.30 -8.25
N VAL A 407 -13.57 12.88 -7.00
CA VAL A 407 -12.47 12.24 -6.30
C VAL A 407 -12.67 10.73 -6.24
N ASN A 408 -11.95 9.98 -7.06
CA ASN A 408 -12.06 8.51 -7.14
C ASN A 408 -11.24 7.83 -6.03
N LEU A 409 -11.56 8.11 -4.77
CA LEU A 409 -10.78 7.67 -3.62
C LEU A 409 -11.09 6.24 -3.14
N PHE A 410 -12.23 5.68 -3.50
CA PHE A 410 -12.70 4.38 -2.99
C PHE A 410 -12.73 4.33 -1.46
N SER A 411 -13.36 5.31 -0.84
CA SER A 411 -13.55 5.44 0.61
C SER A 411 -14.75 6.33 0.91
N ASP A 412 -15.48 6.03 1.97
CA ASP A 412 -16.50 6.90 2.55
C ASP A 412 -15.96 7.81 3.66
N LEU A 413 -14.66 7.65 4.02
CA LEU A 413 -13.97 8.37 5.09
C LEU A 413 -14.57 8.17 6.49
N ALA A 414 -15.42 7.18 6.67
CA ALA A 414 -16.09 6.88 7.92
C ALA A 414 -15.36 5.82 8.75
N LEU A 415 -15.68 5.78 10.04
CA LEU A 415 -15.29 4.71 10.94
C LEU A 415 -16.25 3.54 10.80
N HIS A 416 -15.70 2.33 10.72
CA HIS A 416 -16.44 1.07 10.75
C HIS A 416 -15.89 0.15 11.83
N GLY A 417 -16.78 -0.56 12.52
CA GLY A 417 -16.42 -1.61 13.48
C GLY A 417 -15.91 -2.84 12.73
N MET A 418 -14.64 -3.16 12.93
CA MET A 418 -13.95 -4.26 12.25
C MET A 418 -13.83 -5.52 13.11
N GLY A 419 -14.43 -5.48 14.32
CA GLY A 419 -14.40 -6.60 15.25
C GLY A 419 -13.02 -6.92 15.83
N PRO A 420 -12.92 -7.97 16.66
CA PRO A 420 -11.67 -8.29 17.37
C PRO A 420 -10.51 -8.68 16.48
N GLY A 421 -10.75 -9.13 15.24
CA GLY A 421 -9.70 -9.56 14.32
C GLY A 421 -8.76 -8.43 13.87
N LEU A 422 -9.28 -7.19 13.79
CA LEU A 422 -8.51 -5.99 13.45
C LEU A 422 -8.42 -4.98 14.60
N ALA A 423 -9.05 -5.22 15.75
CA ALA A 423 -9.00 -4.31 16.88
C ALA A 423 -7.58 -4.08 17.38
N ASP A 424 -7.19 -2.82 17.56
CA ASP A 424 -5.93 -2.40 18.21
C ASP A 424 -6.14 -1.95 19.67
N ASP A 425 -7.39 -1.86 20.09
CA ASP A 425 -7.84 -1.39 21.40
C ASP A 425 -7.45 0.06 21.75
N ILE A 426 -7.02 0.85 20.79
CA ILE A 426 -6.66 2.26 20.97
C ILE A 426 -7.87 3.15 20.70
N LEU A 427 -8.12 4.08 21.60
CA LEU A 427 -9.15 5.12 21.45
C LEU A 427 -8.53 6.38 20.85
N GLN A 428 -9.14 6.95 19.82
CA GLN A 428 -8.70 8.25 19.24
C GLN A 428 -9.91 9.11 18.88
N GLY A 429 -10.07 10.23 19.57
CA GLY A 429 -11.30 11.01 19.49
C GLY A 429 -12.49 10.15 19.93
N ALA A 430 -13.52 10.07 19.10
CA ALA A 430 -14.67 9.20 19.37
C ALA A 430 -14.50 7.76 18.81
N ALA A 431 -13.40 7.45 18.12
CA ALA A 431 -13.15 6.13 17.56
C ALA A 431 -12.83 5.11 18.66
N ARG A 432 -13.52 3.96 18.62
CA ARG A 432 -13.32 2.84 19.53
C ARG A 432 -12.12 1.98 19.12
N GLY A 433 -11.73 1.05 20.00
CA GLY A 433 -10.59 0.17 19.80
C GLY A 433 -10.70 -0.76 18.58
N ASP A 434 -11.90 -1.06 18.11
CA ASP A 434 -12.18 -1.89 16.95
C ASP A 434 -12.61 -1.07 15.70
N GLU A 435 -12.68 0.25 15.79
CA GLU A 435 -13.10 1.11 14.69
C GLU A 435 -11.92 1.69 13.92
N PHE A 436 -12.01 1.62 12.59
CA PHE A 436 -11.02 2.19 11.68
C PHE A 436 -11.69 2.96 10.56
N ARG A 437 -11.02 4.02 10.09
CA ARG A 437 -11.45 4.76 8.91
C ARG A 437 -11.27 3.89 7.66
N THR A 438 -12.28 3.85 6.79
CA THR A 438 -12.12 3.27 5.45
C THR A 438 -10.97 3.96 4.74
N SER A 439 -9.89 3.22 4.48
CA SER A 439 -8.73 3.76 3.77
C SER A 439 -9.03 3.98 2.30
N PRO A 440 -8.59 5.09 1.69
CA PRO A 440 -8.57 5.24 0.24
C PRO A 440 -7.80 4.12 -0.43
N LEU A 441 -8.28 3.65 -1.60
CA LEU A 441 -7.66 2.54 -2.31
C LEU A 441 -6.78 2.97 -3.49
N TRP A 442 -6.69 4.26 -3.81
CA TRP A 442 -5.72 4.70 -4.81
C TRP A 442 -4.28 4.36 -4.39
N GLY A 443 -3.45 3.98 -5.36
CA GLY A 443 -2.11 3.50 -5.11
C GLY A 443 -2.01 2.09 -4.54
N LEU A 444 -3.15 1.37 -4.39
CA LEU A 444 -3.14 -0.02 -3.93
C LEU A 444 -2.36 -0.95 -4.88
N GLY A 445 -2.29 -0.57 -6.16
CA GLY A 445 -1.58 -1.33 -7.18
C GLY A 445 -0.10 -1.57 -6.88
N GLN A 446 0.56 -0.64 -6.22
CA GLN A 446 1.98 -0.75 -5.87
C GLN A 446 2.23 -0.91 -4.37
N ARG A 447 1.19 -0.96 -3.56
CA ARG A 447 1.31 -1.16 -2.12
C ARG A 447 1.83 -2.56 -1.79
N ILE A 448 2.77 -2.66 -0.85
CA ILE A 448 3.40 -3.91 -0.44
C ILE A 448 2.70 -4.49 0.80
N PHE A 449 2.56 -3.68 1.85
CA PHE A 449 2.00 -4.13 3.12
C PHE A 449 0.58 -3.59 3.30
N PHE A 450 -0.31 -4.41 3.85
CA PHE A 450 -1.73 -4.12 3.98
C PHE A 450 -2.20 -4.09 5.43
N LEU A 451 -3.38 -3.49 5.63
CA LEU A 451 -4.02 -3.21 6.90
C LEU A 451 -3.26 -2.15 7.71
N HIS A 452 -3.83 -1.74 8.85
CA HIS A 452 -3.25 -0.68 9.67
C HIS A 452 -1.91 -1.06 10.32
N ASP A 453 -1.67 -2.36 10.51
CA ASP A 453 -0.50 -2.91 11.19
C ASP A 453 0.49 -3.63 10.28
N GLY A 454 0.21 -3.69 8.97
CA GLY A 454 1.11 -4.30 7.99
C GLY A 454 1.25 -5.81 8.12
N ARG A 455 0.28 -6.50 8.74
CA ARG A 455 0.35 -7.95 9.05
C ARG A 455 0.44 -8.87 7.85
N THR A 456 0.14 -8.40 6.67
CA THR A 456 0.20 -9.20 5.43
C THR A 456 0.66 -8.38 4.24
N ASN A 457 1.30 -9.04 3.29
CA ASN A 457 1.64 -8.52 1.95
C ASN A 457 0.81 -9.20 0.84
N ASP A 458 -0.15 -10.05 1.21
CA ASP A 458 -1.10 -10.70 0.29
C ASP A 458 -2.46 -9.99 0.33
N LEU A 459 -2.91 -9.48 -0.82
CA LEU A 459 -4.17 -8.75 -0.93
C LEU A 459 -5.40 -9.63 -0.65
N LEU A 460 -5.33 -10.92 -0.97
CA LEU A 460 -6.41 -11.86 -0.70
C LEU A 460 -6.56 -12.10 0.82
N GLU A 461 -5.45 -12.21 1.53
CA GLU A 461 -5.45 -12.28 2.99
C GLU A 461 -5.96 -10.98 3.62
N ALA A 462 -5.53 -9.83 3.09
CA ALA A 462 -6.02 -8.53 3.53
C ALA A 462 -7.55 -8.40 3.38
N ILE A 463 -8.13 -8.85 2.27
CA ILE A 463 -9.58 -8.88 2.07
C ILE A 463 -10.24 -9.78 3.13
N ARG A 464 -9.74 -11.00 3.33
CA ARG A 464 -10.30 -11.95 4.30
C ARG A 464 -10.22 -11.47 5.74
N ALA A 465 -9.17 -10.73 6.07
CA ALA A 465 -8.97 -10.16 7.41
C ALA A 465 -10.06 -9.13 7.81
N HIS A 466 -10.84 -8.62 6.86
CA HIS A 466 -12.01 -7.78 7.17
C HIS A 466 -13.13 -8.59 7.86
N GLY A 467 -13.16 -9.91 7.73
CA GLY A 467 -14.14 -10.76 8.40
C GLY A 467 -13.68 -11.12 9.81
N SER A 468 -14.53 -10.90 10.81
CA SER A 468 -14.25 -11.23 12.21
C SER A 468 -15.53 -11.49 12.98
N ALA A 469 -15.60 -12.62 13.69
CA ALA A 469 -16.66 -12.87 14.66
C ALA A 469 -16.48 -11.96 15.89
N GLY A 470 -17.58 -11.55 16.52
CA GLY A 470 -17.52 -10.80 17.76
C GLY A 470 -16.95 -11.60 18.94
N ASN A 471 -16.56 -10.89 20.00
CA ASN A 471 -16.19 -11.46 21.29
C ASN A 471 -16.85 -10.67 22.42
N LEU A 472 -16.46 -10.93 23.69
CA LEU A 472 -17.02 -10.24 24.86
C LEU A 472 -16.74 -8.72 24.89
N LYS A 473 -15.72 -8.26 24.16
CA LYS A 473 -15.27 -6.86 24.14
C LYS A 473 -15.75 -6.10 22.92
N PHE A 474 -15.70 -6.71 21.74
CA PHE A 474 -16.03 -6.12 20.46
C PHE A 474 -17.11 -6.90 19.72
N GLY A 475 -18.02 -6.19 19.06
CA GLY A 475 -18.99 -6.80 18.17
C GLY A 475 -18.37 -7.49 16.95
N PRO A 476 -19.16 -8.19 16.13
CA PRO A 476 -18.68 -8.73 14.87
C PRO A 476 -18.34 -7.61 13.89
N SER A 477 -17.45 -7.88 12.93
CA SER A 477 -17.09 -6.94 11.86
C SER A 477 -18.32 -6.56 11.02
N GLU A 478 -18.47 -5.28 10.70
CA GLU A 478 -19.48 -4.79 9.75
C GLU A 478 -19.25 -5.33 8.31
N ALA A 479 -18.06 -5.82 8.01
CA ALA A 479 -17.72 -6.37 6.70
C ALA A 479 -18.11 -7.86 6.53
N ASN A 480 -18.53 -8.57 7.58
CA ASN A 480 -18.71 -10.03 7.53
C ASN A 480 -19.57 -10.50 6.35
N ALA A 481 -20.78 -9.91 6.16
CA ALA A 481 -21.67 -10.30 5.07
C ALA A 481 -21.07 -10.02 3.66
N VAL A 482 -20.24 -9.00 3.53
CA VAL A 482 -19.51 -8.69 2.28
C VAL A 482 -18.42 -9.73 2.05
N ILE A 483 -17.67 -10.10 3.09
CA ILE A 483 -16.63 -11.13 3.02
C ILE A 483 -17.23 -12.52 2.72
N ASP A 484 -18.38 -12.86 3.27
CA ASP A 484 -19.09 -14.10 2.94
C ASP A 484 -19.46 -14.15 1.45
N ARG A 485 -19.97 -13.04 0.89
CA ARG A 485 -20.25 -12.93 -0.54
C ARG A 485 -18.97 -13.04 -1.40
N PHE A 486 -17.89 -12.38 -0.99
CA PHE A 486 -16.60 -12.52 -1.65
C PHE A 486 -16.10 -13.97 -1.64
N ASN A 487 -16.17 -14.65 -0.50
CA ASN A 487 -15.76 -16.04 -0.36
C ASN A 487 -16.59 -16.98 -1.24
N GLY A 488 -17.87 -16.66 -1.46
CA GLY A 488 -18.78 -17.39 -2.36
C GLY A 488 -18.55 -17.17 -3.86
N LEU A 489 -17.69 -16.21 -4.26
CA LEU A 489 -17.36 -16.02 -5.68
C LEU A 489 -16.58 -17.21 -6.24
N GLY A 490 -16.73 -17.49 -7.54
CA GLY A 490 -15.84 -18.36 -8.28
C GLY A 490 -14.42 -17.79 -8.35
N GLU A 491 -13.41 -18.67 -8.45
CA GLU A 491 -12.00 -18.23 -8.42
C GLU A 491 -11.65 -17.25 -9.55
N GLY A 492 -12.27 -17.35 -10.72
CA GLY A 492 -12.10 -16.39 -11.82
C GLY A 492 -12.62 -15.00 -11.44
N ASP A 493 -13.76 -14.90 -10.77
CA ASP A 493 -14.33 -13.62 -10.32
C ASP A 493 -13.51 -13.01 -9.17
N LYS A 494 -12.97 -13.85 -8.25
CA LYS A 494 -12.01 -13.40 -7.24
C LYS A 494 -10.76 -12.84 -7.88
N GLN A 495 -10.21 -13.53 -8.90
CA GLN A 495 -9.03 -13.05 -9.62
C GLN A 495 -9.28 -11.72 -10.32
N ASP A 496 -10.44 -11.55 -10.96
CA ASP A 496 -10.79 -10.29 -11.60
C ASP A 496 -10.90 -9.16 -10.57
N LEU A 497 -11.47 -9.42 -9.39
CA LEU A 497 -11.55 -8.44 -8.30
C LEU A 497 -10.15 -8.06 -7.78
N LEU A 498 -9.24 -9.02 -7.61
CA LEU A 498 -7.84 -8.74 -7.24
C LEU A 498 -7.13 -7.92 -8.32
N ASN A 499 -7.35 -8.25 -9.60
CA ASN A 499 -6.79 -7.51 -10.73
C ASN A 499 -7.32 -6.06 -10.76
N PHE A 500 -8.60 -5.84 -10.48
CA PHE A 500 -9.15 -4.49 -10.34
C PHE A 500 -8.50 -3.73 -9.19
N LEU A 501 -8.39 -4.32 -8.01
CA LEU A 501 -7.77 -3.66 -6.87
C LEU A 501 -6.30 -3.32 -7.13
N ARG A 502 -5.55 -4.21 -7.76
CA ARG A 502 -4.16 -3.94 -8.16
C ARG A 502 -4.04 -2.96 -9.33
N SER A 503 -5.13 -2.63 -10.01
CA SER A 503 -5.15 -1.60 -11.06
C SER A 503 -5.27 -0.17 -10.50
N LEU A 504 -5.64 -0.03 -9.22
CA LEU A 504 -5.81 1.27 -8.54
C LEU A 504 -4.45 1.91 -8.05
#